data_58e3f010d2c3416a548133d0c10bb010
#
_entry.id   58e3f010d2c3416a548133d0c10bb010
#
_cell.length_a   1.000
_cell.length_b   1.000
_cell.length_c   1.000
_cell.angle_alpha   90.00
_cell.angle_beta   90.00
_cell.angle_gamma   90.00
#
_symmetry.space_group_name_H-M   'P 1'
#
loop_
_entity.id
_entity.type
_entity.pdbx_description
1 polymer ?
#
loop_
_entity_poly.entity_id
_entity_poly.type
_entity_poly.pdbx_seq_one_letter_code
_entity_poly.pdbx_strand_id
1 'polypeptide(L)'
;MALALLLVGTGLFIYETQKVSKQIPIIASDRPNILILPFNSIGAEEDKYISEGITDTLIGTLLKYEQLKIQPLLTSKFISEQKLSNDKIISDYGVNYIVNGNLQVQGSELRLNIQLTDLMKNDVIWSERFDFELDNLFDIQDQLSEEILNSLSIELTIGTAHQDSRKYFKSVKNWRKLISARADFIQSTPESFQRMGETVAELYEEEPENPMVLVLKGWHQYFSAGSKEGALVAYDLAQEAIKLGPDLADAYMLASFIELNNPFQIVSSDQTKANQMAESRARKAAELDKTSPHNFGAIGNTLSGVGKVEESLSFYKKALEITPHAEAWIKYNYMNALVSIGEYEEGKIIATEISTADQFVNDARARALAVLAYIAHKEGEKKNAAAFIESLNSMALNTDFGTKLESIMWGFWNVKSNKEFIEDFKEAMIQFGIS
;
A
#
# COMPACT_ATOMS: atom_id res chain seq x y z
N MET A 1 -51.76 3.27 -16.62
CA MET A 1 -50.63 2.65 -17.37
C MET A 1 -49.26 3.25 -17.03
N ALA A 2 -49.12 4.54 -16.75
CA ALA A 2 -47.78 5.14 -16.42
C ALA A 2 -47.17 4.67 -15.08
N LEU A 3 -48.00 4.35 -14.07
CA LEU A 3 -47.52 3.89 -12.75
C LEU A 3 -46.97 2.47 -12.77
N ALA A 4 -47.44 1.61 -13.67
CA ALA A 4 -46.99 0.22 -13.80
C ALA A 4 -45.61 0.12 -14.51
N LEU A 5 -45.33 1.05 -15.42
CA LEU A 5 -44.00 1.11 -16.10
C LEU A 5 -42.91 1.65 -15.20
N LEU A 6 -43.23 2.52 -14.22
CA LEU A 6 -42.27 3.02 -13.23
C LEU A 6 -41.83 1.92 -12.23
N LEU A 7 -42.77 1.04 -11.83
CA LEU A 7 -42.46 -0.09 -10.92
C LEU A 7 -41.68 -1.20 -11.61
N VAL A 8 -41.84 -1.39 -12.91
CA VAL A 8 -41.05 -2.37 -13.67
C VAL A 8 -39.64 -1.84 -13.94
N GLY A 9 -39.50 -0.55 -14.24
CA GLY A 9 -38.17 0.07 -14.43
C GLY A 9 -37.31 0.09 -13.15
N THR A 10 -37.91 0.42 -12.00
CA THR A 10 -37.24 0.41 -10.70
C THR A 10 -36.96 -1.01 -10.22
N GLY A 11 -37.85 -1.97 -10.50
CA GLY A 11 -37.64 -3.39 -10.18
C GLY A 11 -36.51 -4.02 -11.00
N LEU A 12 -36.38 -3.68 -12.29
CA LEU A 12 -35.26 -4.13 -13.14
C LEU A 12 -33.93 -3.48 -12.72
N PHE A 13 -33.94 -2.20 -12.38
CA PHE A 13 -32.72 -1.51 -11.90
C PHE A 13 -32.24 -2.08 -10.55
N ILE A 14 -33.16 -2.37 -9.62
CA ILE A 14 -32.82 -3.03 -8.34
C ILE A 14 -32.38 -4.47 -8.57
N TYR A 15 -32.96 -5.18 -9.54
CA TYR A 15 -32.59 -6.56 -9.88
C TYR A 15 -31.20 -6.64 -10.55
N GLU A 16 -30.85 -5.71 -11.44
CA GLU A 16 -29.52 -5.65 -12.06
C GLU A 16 -28.45 -5.20 -11.07
N THR A 17 -28.75 -4.21 -10.20
CA THR A 17 -27.79 -3.82 -9.13
C THR A 17 -27.59 -4.94 -8.10
N GLN A 18 -28.62 -5.75 -7.80
CA GLN A 18 -28.44 -6.95 -6.95
C GLN A 18 -27.70 -8.09 -7.66
N LYS A 19 -27.74 -8.18 -9.00
CA LYS A 19 -27.02 -9.23 -9.73
C LYS A 19 -25.54 -8.91 -9.88
N VAL A 20 -25.16 -7.62 -9.98
CA VAL A 20 -23.77 -7.15 -9.95
C VAL A 20 -23.18 -7.29 -8.54
N SER A 21 -23.99 -7.15 -7.48
CA SER A 21 -23.51 -7.30 -6.10
C SER A 21 -23.28 -8.76 -5.66
N LYS A 22 -23.64 -9.76 -6.49
CA LYS A 22 -23.49 -11.19 -6.12
C LYS A 22 -22.24 -11.89 -6.63
N GLN A 23 -21.34 -11.20 -7.33
CA GLN A 23 -20.11 -11.81 -7.85
C GLN A 23 -18.80 -11.07 -7.50
N ILE A 24 -18.86 -10.03 -6.69
CA ILE A 24 -17.65 -9.54 -6.03
C ILE A 24 -17.65 -10.23 -4.67
N PRO A 25 -16.68 -11.09 -4.33
CA PRO A 25 -16.52 -11.49 -2.94
C PRO A 25 -16.35 -10.16 -2.17
N ILE A 26 -17.29 -9.88 -1.27
CA ILE A 26 -17.14 -8.79 -0.30
C ILE A 26 -15.89 -9.15 0.47
N ILE A 27 -14.76 -8.58 0.03
CA ILE A 27 -13.50 -8.70 0.75
C ILE A 27 -13.76 -8.00 2.08
N ALA A 28 -13.69 -8.80 3.12
CA ALA A 28 -13.80 -8.42 4.50
C ALA A 28 -13.05 -7.10 4.77
N SER A 29 -13.66 -6.26 5.58
CA SER A 29 -13.17 -5.02 6.19
C SER A 29 -11.77 -4.57 5.75
N ASP A 30 -11.61 -3.31 5.37
CA ASP A 30 -10.36 -2.63 4.99
C ASP A 30 -9.21 -2.72 6.03
N ARG A 31 -9.38 -3.47 7.09
CA ARG A 31 -8.44 -3.62 8.20
C ARG A 31 -7.98 -5.07 8.30
N PRO A 32 -6.66 -5.32 8.45
CA PRO A 32 -6.15 -6.66 8.77
C PRO A 32 -6.89 -7.25 9.96
N ASN A 33 -7.52 -8.40 9.76
CA ASN A 33 -8.27 -9.09 10.80
C ASN A 33 -7.40 -10.20 11.40
N ILE A 34 -6.99 -10.01 12.66
CA ILE A 34 -5.99 -10.80 13.33
C ILE A 34 -6.62 -11.64 14.43
N LEU A 35 -6.32 -12.92 14.43
CA LEU A 35 -6.64 -13.85 15.48
C LEU A 35 -5.37 -14.18 16.27
N ILE A 36 -5.35 -13.89 17.56
CA ILE A 36 -4.27 -14.29 18.44
C ILE A 36 -4.73 -15.52 19.20
N LEU A 37 -4.20 -16.70 18.88
CA LEU A 37 -4.53 -17.92 19.58
C LEU A 37 -3.89 -17.94 20.97
N PRO A 38 -4.54 -18.55 21.98
CA PRO A 38 -3.92 -18.76 23.27
C PRO A 38 -2.57 -19.48 23.10
N PHE A 39 -1.51 -18.94 23.68
CA PHE A 39 -0.20 -19.55 23.58
C PHE A 39 -0.17 -20.87 24.37
N ASN A 40 0.41 -21.90 23.77
CA ASN A 40 0.56 -23.19 24.43
C ASN A 40 1.63 -23.08 25.51
N SER A 41 1.32 -23.50 26.74
CA SER A 41 2.32 -23.62 27.80
C SER A 41 2.96 -25.02 27.76
N ILE A 42 4.32 -25.02 27.73
CA ILE A 42 5.13 -26.23 27.84
C ILE A 42 5.87 -26.13 29.17
N GLY A 43 5.36 -26.81 30.20
CA GLY A 43 5.87 -26.76 31.56
C GLY A 43 4.84 -27.29 32.56
N ALA A 44 4.89 -26.79 33.78
CA ALA A 44 3.93 -27.15 34.83
C ALA A 44 2.53 -26.58 34.53
N GLU A 45 1.49 -27.26 34.95
CA GLU A 45 0.09 -26.83 34.77
C GLU A 45 -0.16 -25.44 35.40
N GLU A 46 0.54 -25.18 36.51
CA GLU A 46 0.50 -23.91 37.25
C GLU A 46 1.08 -22.74 36.47
N ASP A 47 1.85 -22.96 35.38
CA ASP A 47 2.43 -21.89 34.53
C ASP A 47 1.50 -21.44 33.39
N LYS A 48 0.35 -22.08 33.22
CA LYS A 48 -0.61 -21.73 32.16
C LYS A 48 -1.11 -20.29 32.26
N TYR A 49 -1.25 -19.75 33.51
CA TYR A 49 -1.71 -18.38 33.69
C TYR A 49 -0.76 -17.35 33.06
N ILE A 50 0.55 -17.67 32.93
CA ILE A 50 1.53 -16.79 32.32
C ILE A 50 1.26 -16.70 30.81
N SER A 51 1.06 -17.83 30.13
CA SER A 51 0.76 -17.86 28.70
C SER A 51 -0.59 -17.22 28.37
N GLU A 52 -1.60 -17.41 29.22
CA GLU A 52 -2.89 -16.75 29.10
C GLU A 52 -2.76 -15.21 29.29
N GLY A 53 -1.99 -14.79 30.30
CA GLY A 53 -1.72 -13.38 30.57
C GLY A 53 -0.98 -12.69 29.45
N ILE A 54 0.00 -13.33 28.83
CA ILE A 54 0.69 -12.79 27.64
C ILE A 54 -0.30 -12.64 26.49
N THR A 55 -1.11 -13.65 26.22
CA THR A 55 -2.12 -13.62 25.15
C THR A 55 -3.12 -12.48 25.34
N ASP A 56 -3.68 -12.35 26.55
CA ASP A 56 -4.68 -11.32 26.88
C ASP A 56 -4.10 -9.90 26.78
N THR A 57 -2.90 -9.70 27.32
CA THR A 57 -2.21 -8.39 27.23
C THR A 57 -1.87 -8.03 25.80
N LEU A 58 -1.41 -9.00 25.00
CA LEU A 58 -1.11 -8.77 23.58
C LEU A 58 -2.37 -8.37 22.80
N ILE A 59 -3.49 -9.05 23.02
CA ILE A 59 -4.79 -8.67 22.45
C ILE A 59 -5.16 -7.25 22.89
N GLY A 60 -5.07 -6.94 24.19
CA GLY A 60 -5.39 -5.62 24.75
C GLY A 60 -4.52 -4.49 24.19
N THR A 61 -3.23 -4.76 23.97
CA THR A 61 -2.31 -3.79 23.39
C THR A 61 -2.60 -3.55 21.91
N LEU A 62 -2.82 -4.61 21.13
CA LEU A 62 -3.10 -4.49 19.70
C LEU A 62 -4.49 -3.90 19.41
N LEU A 63 -5.46 -4.03 20.31
CA LEU A 63 -6.78 -3.37 20.21
C LEU A 63 -6.71 -1.83 20.23
N LYS A 64 -5.61 -1.23 20.71
CA LYS A 64 -5.41 0.22 20.70
C LYS A 64 -5.15 0.78 19.30
N TYR A 65 -4.80 -0.08 18.35
CA TYR A 65 -4.49 0.30 16.97
C TYR A 65 -5.73 0.20 16.10
N GLU A 66 -6.33 1.34 15.80
CA GLU A 66 -7.59 1.43 15.05
C GLU A 66 -7.51 0.84 13.62
N GLN A 67 -6.28 0.76 13.06
CA GLN A 67 -6.04 0.18 11.73
C GLN A 67 -6.19 -1.35 11.72
N LEU A 68 -6.21 -2.00 12.87
CA LEU A 68 -6.35 -3.45 13.00
C LEU A 68 -7.75 -3.84 13.46
N LYS A 69 -8.19 -5.00 13.04
CA LYS A 69 -9.34 -5.70 13.62
C LYS A 69 -8.81 -6.90 14.39
N ILE A 70 -8.87 -6.84 15.70
CA ILE A 70 -8.39 -7.93 16.56
C ILE A 70 -9.59 -8.76 17.04
N GLN A 71 -9.49 -10.09 16.91
CA GLN A 71 -10.51 -10.98 17.43
C GLN A 71 -10.48 -11.00 18.96
N PRO A 72 -11.65 -10.91 19.64
CA PRO A 72 -11.71 -10.95 21.11
C PRO A 72 -11.14 -12.26 21.69
N LEU A 73 -10.58 -12.20 22.90
CA LEU A 73 -10.01 -13.36 23.59
C LEU A 73 -10.99 -14.56 23.67
N LEU A 74 -12.28 -14.30 23.92
CA LEU A 74 -13.29 -15.37 23.96
C LEU A 74 -13.44 -16.08 22.61
N THR A 75 -13.40 -15.34 21.51
CA THR A 75 -13.42 -15.91 20.15
C THR A 75 -12.15 -16.74 19.91
N SER A 76 -10.99 -16.22 20.32
CA SER A 76 -9.69 -16.91 20.20
C SER A 76 -9.68 -18.23 20.97
N LYS A 77 -10.17 -18.23 22.23
CA LYS A 77 -10.30 -19.44 23.05
C LYS A 77 -11.25 -20.44 22.40
N PHE A 78 -12.43 -20.01 21.96
CA PHE A 78 -13.41 -20.87 21.29
C PHE A 78 -12.83 -21.54 20.05
N ILE A 79 -12.18 -20.77 19.16
CA ILE A 79 -11.57 -21.28 17.91
C ILE A 79 -10.48 -22.33 18.25
N SER A 80 -9.65 -22.05 19.25
CA SER A 80 -8.59 -22.96 19.73
C SER A 80 -9.16 -24.26 20.28
N GLU A 81 -10.17 -24.18 21.14
CA GLU A 81 -10.82 -25.36 21.77
C GLU A 81 -11.54 -26.24 20.74
N GLN A 82 -12.21 -25.62 19.77
CA GLN A 82 -12.90 -26.33 18.68
C GLN A 82 -11.96 -26.85 17.61
N LYS A 83 -10.67 -26.46 17.63
CA LYS A 83 -9.65 -26.83 16.63
C LYS A 83 -10.13 -26.58 15.21
N LEU A 84 -10.71 -25.39 14.98
CA LEU A 84 -11.25 -25.03 13.67
C LEU A 84 -10.13 -25.01 12.61
N SER A 85 -10.46 -25.46 11.39
CA SER A 85 -9.52 -25.37 10.29
C SER A 85 -9.35 -23.92 9.80
N ASN A 86 -8.21 -23.62 9.16
CA ASN A 86 -7.94 -22.31 8.59
C ASN A 86 -9.07 -21.83 7.66
N ASP A 87 -9.61 -22.72 6.81
CA ASP A 87 -10.72 -22.41 5.92
C ASP A 87 -11.97 -21.95 6.67
N LYS A 88 -12.29 -22.60 7.80
CA LYS A 88 -13.40 -22.19 8.66
C LYS A 88 -13.13 -20.88 9.38
N ILE A 89 -11.89 -20.67 9.83
CA ILE A 89 -11.49 -19.40 10.47
C ILE A 89 -11.63 -18.24 9.48
N ILE A 90 -11.23 -18.44 8.22
CA ILE A 90 -11.39 -17.45 7.16
C ILE A 90 -12.87 -17.21 6.88
N SER A 91 -13.64 -18.27 6.59
CA SER A 91 -15.04 -18.14 6.14
C SER A 91 -15.97 -17.57 7.20
N ASP A 92 -15.82 -17.99 8.45
CA ASP A 92 -16.79 -17.71 9.52
C ASP A 92 -16.43 -16.43 10.30
N TYR A 93 -15.14 -16.08 10.39
CA TYR A 93 -14.64 -14.94 11.16
C TYR A 93 -13.95 -13.88 10.31
N GLY A 94 -13.67 -14.16 9.03
CA GLY A 94 -12.99 -13.24 8.12
C GLY A 94 -11.56 -12.92 8.53
N VAL A 95 -10.89 -13.83 9.23
CA VAL A 95 -9.53 -13.65 9.74
C VAL A 95 -8.53 -13.77 8.59
N ASN A 96 -7.61 -12.80 8.50
CA ASN A 96 -6.54 -12.80 7.51
C ASN A 96 -5.22 -13.32 8.09
N TYR A 97 -4.95 -13.05 9.37
CA TYR A 97 -3.69 -13.37 10.03
C TYR A 97 -3.91 -14.10 11.34
N ILE A 98 -3.07 -15.09 11.61
CA ILE A 98 -3.03 -15.79 12.92
C ILE A 98 -1.69 -15.55 13.58
N VAL A 99 -1.73 -15.13 14.85
CA VAL A 99 -0.60 -15.18 15.78
C VAL A 99 -0.76 -16.42 16.66
N ASN A 100 0.25 -17.27 16.70
CA ASN A 100 0.31 -18.41 17.60
C ASN A 100 1.71 -18.55 18.22
N GLY A 101 1.85 -19.31 19.28
CA GLY A 101 3.12 -19.51 19.92
C GLY A 101 3.12 -20.56 21.03
N ASN A 102 4.34 -20.87 21.51
CA ASN A 102 4.57 -21.79 22.61
C ASN A 102 5.47 -21.12 23.66
N LEU A 103 5.04 -21.13 24.90
CA LEU A 103 5.78 -20.64 26.06
C LEU A 103 6.38 -21.82 26.83
N GLN A 104 7.67 -21.80 27.07
CA GLN A 104 8.38 -22.71 27.95
C GLN A 104 8.76 -21.93 29.23
N VAL A 105 8.46 -22.49 30.39
CA VAL A 105 8.78 -21.90 31.70
C VAL A 105 9.75 -22.82 32.41
N GLN A 106 10.88 -22.25 32.87
CA GLN A 106 11.87 -22.98 33.66
C GLN A 106 12.34 -22.10 34.84
N GLY A 107 11.67 -22.21 35.98
CA GLY A 107 11.88 -21.28 37.09
C GLY A 107 11.50 -19.87 36.76
N SER A 108 12.44 -18.93 36.85
CA SER A 108 12.22 -17.53 36.43
C SER A 108 12.50 -17.28 34.95
N GLU A 109 13.11 -18.25 34.24
CA GLU A 109 13.44 -18.11 32.82
C GLU A 109 12.26 -18.53 31.94
N LEU A 110 11.91 -17.71 30.99
CA LEU A 110 10.85 -17.94 30.03
C LEU A 110 11.42 -17.91 28.61
N ARG A 111 10.89 -18.83 27.78
CA ARG A 111 11.16 -18.86 26.34
C ARG A 111 9.86 -18.88 25.58
N LEU A 112 9.61 -17.83 24.82
CA LEU A 112 8.45 -17.72 23.94
C LEU A 112 8.89 -17.87 22.49
N ASN A 113 8.37 -18.91 21.81
CA ASN A 113 8.43 -18.98 20.35
C ASN A 113 7.09 -18.52 19.82
N ILE A 114 7.10 -17.54 18.93
CA ILE A 114 5.90 -16.93 18.37
C ILE A 114 6.01 -16.83 16.86
N GLN A 115 4.89 -16.93 16.17
CA GLN A 115 4.83 -16.76 14.72
C GLN A 115 3.55 -16.06 14.31
N LEU A 116 3.64 -15.32 13.20
CA LEU A 116 2.54 -14.68 12.50
C LEU A 116 2.39 -15.34 11.13
N THR A 117 1.19 -15.81 10.82
CA THR A 117 0.87 -16.53 9.59
C THR A 117 -0.18 -15.74 8.79
N ASP A 118 0.07 -15.52 7.52
CA ASP A 118 -0.93 -15.08 6.55
C ASP A 118 -1.76 -16.28 6.13
N LEU A 119 -3.05 -16.28 6.46
CA LEU A 119 -3.96 -17.38 6.15
C LEU A 119 -4.34 -17.46 4.69
N MET A 120 -4.36 -16.34 3.99
CA MET A 120 -4.73 -16.29 2.58
C MET A 120 -3.63 -16.89 1.70
N LYS A 121 -2.37 -16.65 2.07
CA LYS A 121 -1.19 -17.21 1.41
C LYS A 121 -0.77 -18.56 1.98
N ASN A 122 -1.27 -18.91 3.18
CA ASN A 122 -0.84 -20.05 3.98
C ASN A 122 0.67 -20.05 4.23
N ASP A 123 1.22 -18.87 4.54
CA ASP A 123 2.66 -18.63 4.72
C ASP A 123 2.95 -17.99 6.06
N VAL A 124 4.08 -18.37 6.69
CA VAL A 124 4.58 -17.76 7.92
C VAL A 124 5.37 -16.51 7.55
N ILE A 125 4.80 -15.34 7.82
CA ILE A 125 5.40 -14.06 7.46
C ILE A 125 6.38 -13.54 8.50
N TRP A 126 6.30 -14.05 9.72
CA TRP A 126 7.24 -13.71 10.79
C TRP A 126 7.28 -14.83 11.84
N SER A 127 8.46 -15.10 12.36
CA SER A 127 8.68 -16.01 13.49
C SER A 127 9.89 -15.59 14.29
N GLU A 128 9.76 -15.52 15.61
CA GLU A 128 10.86 -15.13 16.49
C GLU A 128 10.81 -15.90 17.82
N ARG A 129 11.98 -15.94 18.48
CA ARG A 129 12.15 -16.52 19.81
C ARG A 129 12.62 -15.44 20.77
N PHE A 130 11.93 -15.32 21.89
CA PHE A 130 12.26 -14.43 23.00
C PHE A 130 12.65 -15.25 24.21
N ASP A 131 13.86 -15.02 24.73
CA ASP A 131 14.35 -15.58 26.00
C ASP A 131 14.38 -14.41 27.02
N PHE A 132 13.64 -14.51 28.13
CA PHE A 132 13.48 -13.43 29.11
C PHE A 132 13.19 -13.96 30.51
N GLU A 133 13.37 -13.09 31.51
CA GLU A 133 12.99 -13.38 32.89
C GLU A 133 11.54 -12.91 33.18
N LEU A 134 10.88 -13.58 34.11
CA LEU A 134 9.50 -13.26 34.48
C LEU A 134 9.31 -11.78 34.90
N ASP A 135 10.33 -11.18 35.51
CA ASP A 135 10.30 -9.78 35.94
C ASP A 135 10.26 -8.80 34.73
N ASN A 136 10.69 -9.24 33.56
CA ASN A 136 10.70 -8.46 32.31
C ASN A 136 9.48 -8.73 31.42
N LEU A 137 8.45 -9.36 31.95
CA LEU A 137 7.28 -9.79 31.18
C LEU A 137 6.57 -8.64 30.47
N PHE A 138 6.44 -7.48 31.13
CA PHE A 138 5.78 -6.31 30.54
C PHE A 138 6.57 -5.70 29.37
N ASP A 139 7.90 -5.64 29.51
CA ASP A 139 8.76 -5.13 28.43
C ASP A 139 8.68 -6.02 27.18
N ILE A 140 8.59 -7.32 27.38
CA ILE A 140 8.42 -8.30 26.28
C ILE A 140 7.04 -8.19 25.63
N GLN A 141 5.99 -7.93 26.39
CA GLN A 141 4.64 -7.74 25.83
C GLN A 141 4.58 -6.51 24.89
N ASP A 142 5.21 -5.41 25.28
CA ASP A 142 5.31 -4.22 24.43
C ASP A 142 6.15 -4.53 23.18
N GLN A 143 7.29 -5.21 23.34
CA GLN A 143 8.13 -5.61 22.21
C GLN A 143 7.41 -6.56 21.25
N LEU A 144 6.64 -7.54 21.73
CA LEU A 144 5.86 -8.45 20.89
C LEU A 144 4.81 -7.70 20.06
N SER A 145 4.14 -6.74 20.70
CA SER A 145 3.15 -5.92 20.01
C SER A 145 3.78 -5.10 18.87
N GLU A 146 4.93 -4.48 19.13
CA GLU A 146 5.68 -3.74 18.12
C GLU A 146 6.16 -4.63 16.97
N GLU A 147 6.66 -5.84 17.26
CA GLU A 147 7.13 -6.79 16.24
C GLU A 147 6.00 -7.28 15.34
N ILE A 148 4.83 -7.58 15.91
CA ILE A 148 3.65 -7.98 15.15
C ILE A 148 3.18 -6.83 14.26
N LEU A 149 3.10 -5.60 14.80
CA LEU A 149 2.73 -4.41 14.04
C LEU A 149 3.69 -4.15 12.88
N ASN A 150 5.00 -4.23 13.15
CA ASN A 150 6.03 -4.04 12.14
C ASN A 150 5.92 -5.11 11.05
N SER A 151 5.75 -6.38 11.42
CA SER A 151 5.63 -7.49 10.48
C SER A 151 4.38 -7.38 9.62
N LEU A 152 3.25 -6.97 10.21
CA LEU A 152 2.01 -6.70 9.48
C LEU A 152 2.15 -5.47 8.57
N SER A 153 2.73 -4.39 9.06
CA SER A 153 2.95 -3.18 8.26
C SER A 153 3.86 -3.48 7.07
N ILE A 154 4.89 -4.28 7.28
CA ILE A 154 5.81 -4.73 6.25
C ILE A 154 5.09 -5.61 5.22
N GLU A 155 4.36 -6.64 5.66
CA GLU A 155 3.63 -7.54 4.76
C GLU A 155 2.58 -6.80 3.93
N LEU A 156 1.85 -5.88 4.56
CA LEU A 156 0.81 -5.09 3.89
C LEU A 156 1.35 -4.05 2.93
N THR A 157 2.59 -3.59 3.12
CA THR A 157 3.15 -2.47 2.36
C THR A 157 4.30 -2.84 1.45
N ILE A 158 5.12 -3.82 1.81
CA ILE A 158 6.40 -4.08 1.16
C ILE A 158 6.51 -5.53 0.63
N GLY A 159 5.70 -6.45 1.15
CA GLY A 159 5.80 -7.88 0.83
C GLY A 159 7.04 -8.54 1.46
N THR A 160 7.36 -9.75 1.03
CA THR A 160 8.46 -10.57 1.60
C THR A 160 9.86 -10.08 1.25
N ALA A 161 10.01 -9.16 0.29
CA ALA A 161 11.30 -8.60 -0.14
C ALA A 161 12.10 -7.92 1.00
N HIS A 162 11.43 -7.51 2.08
CA HIS A 162 12.08 -6.88 3.22
C HIS A 162 12.94 -7.83 4.08
N GLN A 163 12.65 -9.14 4.08
CA GLN A 163 13.47 -10.12 4.83
C GLN A 163 14.92 -10.09 4.33
N ASP A 164 15.11 -9.89 3.03
CA ASP A 164 16.43 -9.70 2.45
C ASP A 164 17.07 -8.35 2.80
N SER A 165 16.28 -7.35 3.19
CA SER A 165 16.76 -6.01 3.51
C SER A 165 17.56 -5.95 4.81
N ARG A 166 17.27 -6.86 5.76
CA ARG A 166 17.98 -6.91 7.04
C ARG A 166 19.51 -7.14 6.89
N LYS A 167 19.95 -7.80 5.83
CA LYS A 167 21.38 -8.03 5.56
C LYS A 167 22.20 -6.74 5.46
N TYR A 168 21.56 -5.61 5.11
CA TYR A 168 22.24 -4.32 5.01
C TYR A 168 22.42 -3.60 6.35
N PHE A 169 21.79 -4.07 7.44
CA PHE A 169 21.83 -3.40 8.74
C PHE A 169 22.74 -4.08 9.75
N LYS A 170 23.54 -3.24 10.45
CA LYS A 170 24.40 -3.69 11.54
C LYS A 170 23.60 -4.03 12.80
N SER A 171 22.47 -3.38 13.02
CA SER A 171 21.62 -3.58 14.19
C SER A 171 20.15 -3.75 13.84
N VAL A 172 19.43 -4.55 14.65
CA VAL A 172 17.97 -4.70 14.54
C VAL A 172 17.27 -3.38 14.80
N LYS A 173 17.79 -2.58 15.74
CA LYS A 173 17.26 -1.25 16.08
C LYS A 173 17.22 -0.34 14.85
N ASN A 174 18.30 -0.27 14.07
CA ASN A 174 18.37 0.59 12.89
C ASN A 174 17.49 0.06 11.76
N TRP A 175 17.43 -1.25 11.59
CA TRP A 175 16.51 -1.87 10.65
C TRP A 175 15.04 -1.52 11.00
N ARG A 176 14.62 -1.59 12.29
CA ARG A 176 13.28 -1.16 12.75
C ARG A 176 13.00 0.30 12.47
N LYS A 177 13.97 1.19 12.75
CA LYS A 177 13.85 2.62 12.42
C LYS A 177 13.57 2.82 10.91
N LEU A 178 14.27 2.07 10.05
CA LEU A 178 14.03 2.15 8.61
C LEU A 178 12.61 1.71 8.24
N ILE A 179 12.12 0.61 8.83
CA ILE A 179 10.77 0.11 8.57
C ILE A 179 9.72 1.17 8.98
N SER A 180 9.90 1.79 10.15
CA SER A 180 9.03 2.89 10.59
C SER A 180 9.08 4.07 9.61
N ALA A 181 10.26 4.46 9.14
CA ALA A 181 10.41 5.54 8.15
C ALA A 181 9.75 5.19 6.80
N ARG A 182 9.78 3.92 6.37
CA ARG A 182 9.05 3.47 5.18
C ARG A 182 7.54 3.55 5.37
N ALA A 183 7.02 3.17 6.52
CA ALA A 183 5.59 3.30 6.83
C ALA A 183 5.15 4.77 6.79
N ASP A 184 5.94 5.67 7.34
CA ASP A 184 5.71 7.13 7.26
C ASP A 184 5.73 7.63 5.80
N PHE A 185 6.64 7.14 4.96
CA PHE A 185 6.68 7.47 3.52
C PHE A 185 5.39 7.07 2.81
N ILE A 186 4.89 5.87 3.08
CA ILE A 186 3.66 5.32 2.49
C ILE A 186 2.43 6.09 2.95
N GLN A 187 2.37 6.49 4.22
CA GLN A 187 1.27 7.28 4.77
C GLN A 187 1.10 8.63 4.06
N SER A 188 2.18 9.20 3.52
CA SER A 188 2.18 10.35 2.61
C SER A 188 1.43 11.60 3.13
N THR A 189 1.40 11.81 4.46
CA THR A 189 0.94 13.07 5.07
C THR A 189 2.12 14.00 5.31
N PRO A 190 1.93 15.34 5.41
CA PRO A 190 3.01 16.27 5.76
C PRO A 190 3.73 15.88 7.05
N GLU A 191 2.97 15.47 8.07
CA GLU A 191 3.49 15.09 9.39
C GLU A 191 4.29 13.78 9.32
N SER A 192 3.78 12.77 8.60
CA SER A 192 4.50 11.49 8.43
C SER A 192 5.77 11.68 7.60
N PHE A 193 5.72 12.53 6.59
CA PHE A 193 6.87 12.84 5.76
C PHE A 193 7.98 13.57 6.54
N GLN A 194 7.60 14.46 7.46
CA GLN A 194 8.53 15.09 8.38
C GLN A 194 9.20 14.06 9.31
N ARG A 195 8.41 13.19 9.97
CA ARG A 195 8.95 12.11 10.84
C ARG A 195 9.89 11.18 10.08
N MET A 196 9.53 10.80 8.85
CA MET A 196 10.41 10.06 7.97
C MET A 196 11.76 10.75 7.80
N GLY A 197 11.75 12.06 7.50
CA GLY A 197 12.96 12.85 7.30
C GLY A 197 13.86 12.87 8.54
N GLU A 198 13.28 13.05 9.72
CA GLU A 198 13.99 13.02 11.00
C GLU A 198 14.63 11.65 11.27
N THR A 199 13.85 10.57 11.11
CA THR A 199 14.33 9.20 11.31
C THR A 199 15.43 8.82 10.31
N VAL A 200 15.28 9.21 9.05
CA VAL A 200 16.27 8.94 8.01
C VAL A 200 17.56 9.74 8.24
N ALA A 201 17.47 10.97 8.76
CA ALA A 201 18.65 11.75 9.12
C ALA A 201 19.47 11.06 10.21
N GLU A 202 18.82 10.59 11.29
CA GLU A 202 19.48 9.81 12.35
C GLU A 202 20.14 8.52 11.81
N LEU A 203 19.40 7.77 10.98
CA LEU A 203 19.92 6.53 10.38
C LEU A 203 21.12 6.80 9.49
N TYR A 204 21.13 7.89 8.76
CA TYR A 204 22.23 8.26 7.87
C TYR A 204 23.50 8.63 8.65
N GLU A 205 23.38 9.23 9.83
CA GLU A 205 24.52 9.50 10.71
C GLU A 205 25.15 8.18 11.23
N GLU A 206 24.34 7.17 11.55
CA GLU A 206 24.77 5.89 12.09
C GLU A 206 25.26 4.92 10.98
N GLU A 207 24.62 4.92 9.81
CA GLU A 207 24.85 3.99 8.70
C GLU A 207 24.87 4.71 7.33
N PRO A 208 25.84 5.61 7.06
CA PRO A 208 25.87 6.46 5.85
C PRO A 208 26.06 5.67 4.54
N GLU A 209 26.61 4.46 4.61
CA GLU A 209 26.83 3.56 3.45
C GLU A 209 25.74 2.50 3.31
N ASN A 210 24.67 2.55 4.11
CA ASN A 210 23.58 1.60 4.00
C ASN A 210 22.70 1.95 2.80
N PRO A 211 22.60 1.06 1.77
CA PRO A 211 21.90 1.40 0.53
C PRO A 211 20.40 1.67 0.73
N MET A 212 19.76 1.05 1.74
CA MET A 212 18.34 1.31 2.02
C MET A 212 18.10 2.67 2.68
N VAL A 213 19.03 3.10 3.55
CA VAL A 213 19.02 4.44 4.14
C VAL A 213 19.19 5.49 3.05
N LEU A 214 20.12 5.24 2.10
CA LEU A 214 20.34 6.13 0.95
C LEU A 214 19.09 6.24 0.07
N VAL A 215 18.37 5.15 -0.16
CA VAL A 215 17.11 5.16 -0.93
C VAL A 215 16.05 6.05 -0.26
N LEU A 216 15.77 5.85 1.04
CA LEU A 216 14.78 6.68 1.73
C LEU A 216 15.20 8.14 1.84
N LYS A 217 16.50 8.40 2.07
CA LYS A 217 17.05 9.75 2.03
C LYS A 217 16.88 10.39 0.65
N GLY A 218 17.08 9.61 -0.41
CA GLY A 218 16.87 10.07 -1.78
C GLY A 218 15.40 10.44 -2.05
N TRP A 219 14.45 9.61 -1.62
CA TRP A 219 13.03 9.92 -1.72
C TRP A 219 12.66 11.20 -0.94
N HIS A 220 13.12 11.29 0.31
CA HIS A 220 12.89 12.48 1.13
C HIS A 220 13.47 13.74 0.48
N GLN A 221 14.72 13.68 -0.01
CA GLN A 221 15.39 14.79 -0.67
C GLN A 221 14.67 15.22 -1.95
N TYR A 222 14.21 14.25 -2.75
CA TYR A 222 13.49 14.53 -4.01
C TYR A 222 12.20 15.32 -3.77
N PHE A 223 11.37 14.88 -2.81
CA PHE A 223 10.07 15.50 -2.56
C PHE A 223 10.15 16.76 -1.71
N SER A 224 11.15 16.90 -0.82
CA SER A 224 11.27 18.07 0.07
C SER A 224 11.90 19.27 -0.60
N ALA A 225 12.90 19.08 -1.46
CA ALA A 225 13.74 20.19 -1.89
C ALA A 225 13.12 21.05 -2.99
N GLY A 226 12.28 20.50 -3.89
CA GLY A 226 11.63 21.23 -4.99
C GLY A 226 12.60 22.00 -5.89
N SER A 227 13.91 21.69 -5.85
CA SER A 227 14.98 22.42 -6.52
C SER A 227 15.84 21.51 -7.38
N LYS A 228 16.63 22.10 -8.29
CA LYS A 228 17.57 21.36 -9.13
C LYS A 228 18.65 20.67 -8.30
N GLU A 229 19.17 21.34 -7.30
CA GLU A 229 20.19 20.83 -6.38
C GLU A 229 19.65 19.63 -5.59
N GLY A 230 18.42 19.73 -5.10
CA GLY A 230 17.77 18.64 -4.38
C GLY A 230 17.54 17.41 -5.25
N ALA A 231 17.13 17.61 -6.50
CA ALA A 231 16.95 16.52 -7.46
C ALA A 231 18.29 15.85 -7.83
N LEU A 232 19.38 16.63 -7.98
CA LEU A 232 20.72 16.07 -8.19
C LEU A 232 21.18 15.24 -7.01
N VAL A 233 21.05 15.75 -5.78
CA VAL A 233 21.42 14.99 -4.57
C VAL A 233 20.62 13.70 -4.47
N ALA A 234 19.32 13.73 -4.76
CA ALA A 234 18.49 12.51 -4.75
C ALA A 234 18.95 11.48 -5.79
N TYR A 235 19.34 11.96 -6.98
CA TYR A 235 19.85 11.08 -8.03
C TYR A 235 21.22 10.48 -7.68
N ASP A 236 22.13 11.26 -7.11
CA ASP A 236 23.43 10.78 -6.63
C ASP A 236 23.25 9.73 -5.52
N LEU A 237 22.33 9.95 -4.58
CA LEU A 237 21.99 8.96 -3.54
C LEU A 237 21.46 7.66 -4.16
N ALA A 238 20.63 7.73 -5.20
CA ALA A 238 20.14 6.55 -5.91
C ALA A 238 21.28 5.78 -6.59
N GLN A 239 22.22 6.47 -7.25
CA GLN A 239 23.37 5.85 -7.90
C GLN A 239 24.32 5.19 -6.87
N GLU A 240 24.57 5.85 -5.73
CA GLU A 240 25.39 5.28 -4.67
C GLU A 240 24.69 4.08 -4.01
N ALA A 241 23.38 4.14 -3.81
CA ALA A 241 22.59 3.00 -3.32
C ALA A 241 22.69 1.79 -4.25
N ILE A 242 22.63 1.98 -5.57
CA ILE A 242 22.82 0.90 -6.56
C ILE A 242 24.22 0.31 -6.48
N LYS A 243 25.24 1.14 -6.27
CA LYS A 243 26.63 0.69 -6.18
C LYS A 243 26.87 -0.13 -4.91
N LEU A 244 26.31 0.28 -3.77
CA LEU A 244 26.45 -0.40 -2.48
C LEU A 244 25.53 -1.62 -2.33
N GLY A 245 24.37 -1.61 -2.98
CA GLY A 245 23.38 -2.70 -3.00
C GLY A 245 22.92 -3.01 -4.42
N PRO A 246 23.75 -3.66 -5.26
CA PRO A 246 23.40 -3.93 -6.66
C PRO A 246 22.24 -4.92 -6.84
N ASP A 247 21.82 -5.58 -5.77
CA ASP A 247 20.66 -6.47 -5.68
C ASP A 247 19.44 -5.82 -4.99
N LEU A 248 19.50 -4.53 -4.64
CA LEU A 248 18.43 -3.79 -4.02
C LEU A 248 17.49 -3.17 -5.08
N ALA A 249 16.34 -3.77 -5.32
CA ALA A 249 15.34 -3.29 -6.29
C ALA A 249 14.91 -1.84 -6.06
N ASP A 250 14.72 -1.44 -4.79
CA ASP A 250 14.29 -0.09 -4.38
C ASP A 250 15.25 1.01 -4.87
N ALA A 251 16.55 0.72 -4.93
CA ALA A 251 17.55 1.67 -5.43
C ALA A 251 17.38 1.94 -6.93
N TYR A 252 17.08 0.89 -7.70
CA TYR A 252 16.77 1.01 -9.12
C TYR A 252 15.44 1.74 -9.34
N MET A 253 14.45 1.53 -8.46
CA MET A 253 13.17 2.21 -8.57
C MET A 253 13.27 3.70 -8.28
N LEU A 254 14.04 4.13 -7.29
CA LEU A 254 14.32 5.55 -7.03
C LEU A 254 15.00 6.20 -8.26
N ALA A 255 16.04 5.55 -8.80
CA ALA A 255 16.72 6.03 -10.00
C ALA A 255 15.76 6.11 -11.19
N SER A 256 14.97 5.06 -11.43
CA SER A 256 13.96 5.00 -12.48
C SER A 256 12.93 6.13 -12.40
N PHE A 257 12.43 6.42 -11.20
CA PHE A 257 11.47 7.49 -10.97
C PHE A 257 12.06 8.87 -11.31
N ILE A 258 13.31 9.13 -10.88
CA ILE A 258 13.99 10.39 -11.17
C ILE A 258 14.30 10.52 -12.67
N GLU A 259 14.73 9.43 -13.30
CA GLU A 259 15.02 9.37 -14.74
C GLU A 259 13.75 9.60 -15.59
N LEU A 260 12.61 8.97 -15.21
CA LEU A 260 11.32 9.17 -15.88
C LEU A 260 10.84 10.62 -15.82
N ASN A 261 10.93 11.22 -14.64
CA ASN A 261 10.50 12.61 -14.45
C ASN A 261 11.52 13.62 -14.96
N ASN A 262 12.80 13.26 -14.92
CA ASN A 262 13.94 14.06 -15.40
C ASN A 262 13.82 15.56 -15.05
N PRO A 263 13.57 15.88 -13.74
CA PRO A 263 13.32 17.26 -13.34
C PRO A 263 14.54 18.13 -13.67
N PHE A 264 14.29 19.34 -14.14
CA PHE A 264 15.35 20.27 -14.55
C PHE A 264 16.37 19.71 -15.57
N GLN A 265 16.03 18.61 -16.25
CA GLN A 265 16.91 17.90 -17.18
C GLN A 265 18.24 17.44 -16.56
N ILE A 266 18.21 17.05 -15.27
CA ILE A 266 19.41 16.63 -14.52
C ILE A 266 20.03 15.33 -15.04
N VAL A 267 19.21 14.44 -15.59
CA VAL A 267 19.66 13.14 -16.13
C VAL A 267 20.11 13.27 -17.58
N SER A 268 19.31 13.93 -18.40
CA SER A 268 19.57 14.15 -19.83
C SER A 268 18.79 15.34 -20.34
N SER A 269 19.37 16.10 -21.30
CA SER A 269 18.62 17.09 -22.08
C SER A 269 17.65 16.44 -23.09
N ASP A 270 17.85 15.14 -23.39
CA ASP A 270 16.97 14.34 -24.23
C ASP A 270 16.07 13.45 -23.36
N GLN A 271 14.78 13.77 -23.33
CA GLN A 271 13.78 13.03 -22.56
C GLN A 271 13.63 11.58 -23.06
N THR A 272 13.84 11.32 -24.35
CA THR A 272 13.78 9.94 -24.88
C THR A 272 14.89 9.09 -24.28
N LYS A 273 16.08 9.64 -24.13
CA LYS A 273 17.20 8.96 -23.48
C LYS A 273 16.92 8.75 -21.99
N ALA A 274 16.40 9.75 -21.29
CA ALA A 274 16.01 9.62 -19.89
C ALA A 274 14.93 8.53 -19.69
N ASN A 275 13.93 8.46 -20.57
CA ASN A 275 12.91 7.41 -20.56
C ASN A 275 13.49 6.00 -20.80
N GLN A 276 14.46 5.85 -21.70
CA GLN A 276 15.14 4.57 -21.93
C GLN A 276 15.92 4.10 -20.68
N MET A 277 16.58 5.05 -19.99
CA MET A 277 17.26 4.76 -18.74
C MET A 277 16.26 4.32 -17.65
N ALA A 278 15.17 5.07 -17.48
CA ALA A 278 14.11 4.75 -16.53
C ALA A 278 13.52 3.35 -16.76
N GLU A 279 13.19 3.01 -18.00
CA GLU A 279 12.71 1.69 -18.38
C GLU A 279 13.72 0.59 -18.04
N SER A 280 14.99 0.78 -18.37
CA SER A 280 16.06 -0.18 -18.06
C SER A 280 16.17 -0.44 -16.55
N ARG A 281 16.07 0.63 -15.73
CA ARG A 281 16.08 0.53 -14.27
C ARG A 281 14.86 -0.22 -13.74
N ALA A 282 13.66 0.11 -14.22
CA ALA A 282 12.43 -0.56 -13.82
C ALA A 282 12.47 -2.06 -14.13
N ARG A 283 12.96 -2.44 -15.33
CA ARG A 283 13.13 -3.86 -15.70
C ARG A 283 14.13 -4.56 -14.80
N LYS A 284 15.23 -3.88 -14.44
CA LYS A 284 16.19 -4.43 -13.49
C LYS A 284 15.59 -4.66 -12.12
N ALA A 285 14.79 -3.73 -11.61
CA ALA A 285 14.06 -3.90 -10.36
C ALA A 285 13.10 -5.10 -10.43
N ALA A 286 12.39 -5.30 -11.55
CA ALA A 286 11.49 -6.45 -11.75
C ALA A 286 12.21 -7.81 -11.76
N GLU A 287 13.49 -7.85 -12.18
CA GLU A 287 14.31 -9.06 -12.09
C GLU A 287 14.71 -9.37 -10.66
N LEU A 288 15.03 -8.31 -9.87
CA LEU A 288 15.56 -8.43 -8.51
C LEU A 288 14.48 -8.70 -7.47
N ASP A 289 13.30 -8.13 -7.63
CA ASP A 289 12.21 -8.28 -6.68
C ASP A 289 10.93 -8.76 -7.39
N LYS A 290 10.42 -9.90 -6.93
CA LYS A 290 9.21 -10.55 -7.46
C LYS A 290 8.07 -10.59 -6.45
N THR A 291 8.21 -9.90 -5.33
CA THR A 291 7.31 -10.04 -4.18
C THR A 291 6.74 -8.72 -3.66
N SER A 292 7.41 -7.59 -3.87
CA SER A 292 6.95 -6.30 -3.36
C SER A 292 5.84 -5.69 -4.22
N PRO A 293 4.62 -5.49 -3.68
CA PRO A 293 3.55 -4.79 -4.38
C PRO A 293 3.94 -3.33 -4.70
N HIS A 294 4.70 -2.67 -3.82
CA HIS A 294 5.22 -1.32 -4.05
C HIS A 294 6.10 -1.28 -5.31
N ASN A 295 7.07 -2.20 -5.43
CA ASN A 295 7.94 -2.26 -6.59
C ASN A 295 7.18 -2.59 -7.87
N PHE A 296 6.21 -3.52 -7.83
CA PHE A 296 5.36 -3.78 -8.99
C PHE A 296 4.56 -2.55 -9.42
N GLY A 297 3.97 -1.82 -8.47
CA GLY A 297 3.28 -0.56 -8.76
C GLY A 297 4.21 0.48 -9.40
N ALA A 298 5.42 0.63 -8.87
CA ALA A 298 6.42 1.58 -9.38
C ALA A 298 6.94 1.20 -10.78
N ILE A 299 7.12 -0.10 -11.05
CA ILE A 299 7.46 -0.61 -12.40
C ILE A 299 6.30 -0.29 -13.36
N GLY A 300 5.06 -0.57 -12.95
CA GLY A 300 3.87 -0.21 -13.71
C GLY A 300 3.85 1.28 -14.07
N ASN A 301 4.14 2.16 -13.10
CA ASN A 301 4.24 3.61 -13.33
C ASN A 301 5.30 3.96 -14.37
N THR A 302 6.49 3.38 -14.27
CA THR A 302 7.56 3.68 -15.22
C THR A 302 7.18 3.22 -16.62
N LEU A 303 6.69 1.98 -16.77
CA LEU A 303 6.29 1.47 -18.09
C LEU A 303 5.16 2.29 -18.71
N SER A 304 4.16 2.64 -17.93
CA SER A 304 3.06 3.51 -18.38
C SER A 304 3.60 4.89 -18.79
N GLY A 305 4.48 5.49 -17.99
CA GLY A 305 5.08 6.81 -18.26
C GLY A 305 5.95 6.87 -19.49
N VAL A 306 6.60 5.77 -19.88
CA VAL A 306 7.39 5.66 -21.13
C VAL A 306 6.54 5.22 -22.34
N GLY A 307 5.22 5.06 -22.18
CA GLY A 307 4.29 4.73 -23.27
C GLY A 307 4.02 3.23 -23.47
N LYS A 308 4.43 2.37 -22.52
CA LYS A 308 4.17 0.91 -22.55
C LYS A 308 2.99 0.58 -21.65
N VAL A 309 1.86 1.22 -21.90
CA VAL A 309 0.69 1.20 -20.99
C VAL A 309 0.12 -0.20 -20.88
N GLU A 310 -0.06 -0.94 -21.96
CA GLU A 310 -0.60 -2.31 -21.96
C GLU A 310 0.28 -3.25 -21.12
N GLU A 311 1.61 -3.14 -21.25
CA GLU A 311 2.56 -3.93 -20.47
C GLU A 311 2.46 -3.57 -18.97
N SER A 312 2.27 -2.29 -18.64
CA SER A 312 2.18 -1.80 -17.27
C SER A 312 1.04 -2.42 -16.47
N LEU A 313 -0.09 -2.73 -17.14
CA LEU A 313 -1.27 -3.30 -16.48
C LEU A 313 -0.96 -4.61 -15.75
N SER A 314 -0.09 -5.44 -16.31
CA SER A 314 0.29 -6.72 -15.71
C SER A 314 1.02 -6.54 -14.37
N PHE A 315 1.78 -5.46 -14.22
CA PHE A 315 2.50 -5.14 -12.99
C PHE A 315 1.57 -4.55 -11.93
N TYR A 316 0.66 -3.67 -12.31
CA TYR A 316 -0.37 -3.17 -11.39
C TYR A 316 -1.26 -4.32 -10.88
N LYS A 317 -1.70 -5.22 -11.76
CA LYS A 317 -2.49 -6.40 -11.37
C LYS A 317 -1.75 -7.25 -10.36
N LYS A 318 -0.47 -7.55 -10.59
CA LYS A 318 0.36 -8.29 -9.63
C LYS A 318 0.46 -7.58 -8.28
N ALA A 319 0.62 -6.26 -8.26
CA ALA A 319 0.65 -5.51 -7.01
C ALA A 319 -0.65 -5.69 -6.22
N LEU A 320 -1.81 -5.60 -6.89
CA LEU A 320 -3.13 -5.73 -6.29
C LEU A 320 -3.48 -7.18 -5.90
N GLU A 321 -2.97 -8.18 -6.63
CA GLU A 321 -3.11 -9.60 -6.28
C GLU A 321 -2.33 -9.96 -5.01
N ILE A 322 -1.12 -9.41 -4.82
CA ILE A 322 -0.32 -9.62 -3.63
C ILE A 322 -0.95 -8.91 -2.43
N THR A 323 -1.39 -7.68 -2.62
CA THR A 323 -1.99 -6.87 -1.57
C THR A 323 -3.25 -6.18 -2.11
N PRO A 324 -4.46 -6.72 -1.84
CA PRO A 324 -5.72 -6.06 -2.21
C PRO A 324 -5.87 -4.66 -1.59
N HIS A 325 -5.19 -4.43 -0.46
CA HIS A 325 -5.07 -3.14 0.23
C HIS A 325 -3.83 -2.34 -0.19
N ALA A 326 -3.35 -2.59 -1.41
CA ALA A 326 -2.21 -1.86 -1.96
C ALA A 326 -2.37 -0.34 -1.76
N GLU A 327 -1.23 0.32 -1.66
CA GLU A 327 -1.15 1.77 -1.52
C GLU A 327 -2.09 2.48 -2.49
N ALA A 328 -2.80 3.49 -2.01
CA ALA A 328 -3.83 4.21 -2.77
C ALA A 328 -3.34 4.70 -4.14
N TRP A 329 -2.06 5.10 -4.24
CA TRP A 329 -1.46 5.57 -5.48
C TRP A 329 -1.33 4.46 -6.55
N ILE A 330 -1.18 3.18 -6.16
CA ILE A 330 -1.11 2.05 -7.11
C ILE A 330 -2.47 1.89 -7.80
N LYS A 331 -3.57 1.85 -7.04
CA LYS A 331 -4.92 1.79 -7.59
C LYS A 331 -5.23 2.99 -8.49
N TYR A 332 -4.84 4.17 -8.03
CA TYR A 332 -5.05 5.40 -8.77
C TYR A 332 -4.30 5.40 -10.12
N ASN A 333 -3.03 5.02 -10.13
CA ASN A 333 -2.24 4.99 -11.36
C ASN A 333 -2.65 3.85 -12.29
N TYR A 334 -3.13 2.74 -11.73
CA TYR A 334 -3.73 1.65 -12.51
C TYR A 334 -5.01 2.10 -13.22
N MET A 335 -5.90 2.81 -12.52
CA MET A 335 -7.10 3.43 -13.10
C MET A 335 -6.72 4.33 -14.30
N ASN A 336 -5.74 5.21 -14.12
CA ASN A 336 -5.28 6.09 -15.18
C ASN A 336 -4.76 5.31 -16.40
N ALA A 337 -3.99 4.25 -16.17
CA ALA A 337 -3.46 3.40 -17.24
C ALA A 337 -4.60 2.74 -18.02
N LEU A 338 -5.56 2.12 -17.34
CA LEU A 338 -6.73 1.48 -17.96
C LEU A 338 -7.51 2.46 -18.83
N VAL A 339 -7.88 3.59 -18.26
CA VAL A 339 -8.73 4.58 -18.96
C VAL A 339 -7.99 5.19 -20.15
N SER A 340 -6.67 5.35 -20.06
CA SER A 340 -5.87 5.93 -21.14
C SER A 340 -5.80 5.08 -22.41
N ILE A 341 -6.13 3.78 -22.31
CA ILE A 341 -6.18 2.86 -23.46
C ILE A 341 -7.60 2.35 -23.76
N GLY A 342 -8.61 2.94 -23.11
CA GLY A 342 -10.01 2.61 -23.38
C GLY A 342 -10.56 1.40 -22.62
N GLU A 343 -9.82 0.85 -21.65
CA GLU A 343 -10.30 -0.23 -20.77
C GLU A 343 -11.28 0.32 -19.70
N TYR A 344 -12.42 0.82 -20.18
CA TYR A 344 -13.36 1.59 -19.36
C TYR A 344 -14.08 0.77 -18.30
N GLU A 345 -14.39 -0.49 -18.55
CA GLU A 345 -15.12 -1.34 -17.60
C GLU A 345 -14.34 -1.52 -16.28
N GLU A 346 -13.09 -1.96 -16.37
CA GLU A 346 -12.23 -2.13 -15.21
C GLU A 346 -11.85 -0.77 -14.59
N GLY A 347 -11.58 0.23 -15.42
CA GLY A 347 -11.30 1.60 -14.99
C GLY A 347 -12.45 2.21 -14.19
N LYS A 348 -13.71 1.98 -14.57
CA LYS A 348 -14.93 2.43 -13.88
C LYS A 348 -15.08 1.79 -12.49
N ILE A 349 -14.76 0.49 -12.38
CA ILE A 349 -14.81 -0.22 -11.09
C ILE A 349 -13.84 0.44 -10.10
N ILE A 350 -12.58 0.64 -10.51
CA ILE A 350 -11.54 1.22 -9.64
C ILE A 350 -11.85 2.69 -9.34
N ALA A 351 -12.28 3.47 -10.33
CA ALA A 351 -12.67 4.86 -10.12
C ALA A 351 -13.84 4.98 -9.13
N THR A 352 -14.82 4.06 -9.19
CA THR A 352 -15.93 4.03 -8.23
C THR A 352 -15.43 3.75 -6.82
N GLU A 353 -14.54 2.77 -6.64
CA GLU A 353 -13.93 2.47 -5.35
C GLU A 353 -13.20 3.71 -4.79
N ILE A 354 -12.32 4.34 -5.59
CA ILE A 354 -11.56 5.52 -5.15
C ILE A 354 -12.50 6.69 -4.79
N SER A 355 -13.55 6.92 -5.57
CA SER A 355 -14.46 8.07 -5.37
C SER A 355 -15.30 7.95 -4.09
N THR A 356 -15.54 6.73 -3.61
CA THR A 356 -16.46 6.44 -2.51
C THR A 356 -15.79 6.08 -1.19
N ALA A 357 -14.54 5.62 -1.22
CA ALA A 357 -13.83 5.17 -0.01
C ALA A 357 -13.15 6.33 0.73
N ASP A 358 -13.37 6.41 2.05
CA ASP A 358 -12.85 7.50 2.89
C ASP A 358 -11.33 7.48 3.08
N GLN A 359 -10.68 6.33 2.81
CA GLN A 359 -9.23 6.19 2.87
C GLN A 359 -8.48 7.01 1.81
N PHE A 360 -9.16 7.44 0.73
CA PHE A 360 -8.55 8.26 -0.30
C PHE A 360 -8.67 9.75 0.01
N VAL A 361 -7.57 10.48 -0.21
CA VAL A 361 -7.57 11.94 -0.09
C VAL A 361 -8.52 12.58 -1.10
N ASN A 362 -9.04 13.76 -0.76
CA ASN A 362 -10.04 14.46 -1.59
C ASN A 362 -9.60 14.63 -3.05
N ASP A 363 -8.32 14.92 -3.29
CA ASP A 363 -7.80 15.09 -4.66
C ASP A 363 -7.87 13.81 -5.48
N ALA A 364 -7.57 12.64 -4.88
CA ALA A 364 -7.70 11.35 -5.56
C ALA A 364 -9.17 11.03 -5.86
N ARG A 365 -10.07 11.28 -4.91
CA ARG A 365 -11.52 11.10 -5.08
C ARG A 365 -12.09 12.01 -6.17
N ALA A 366 -11.67 13.27 -6.20
CA ALA A 366 -12.10 14.22 -7.22
C ALA A 366 -11.64 13.82 -8.62
N ARG A 367 -10.40 13.35 -8.77
CA ARG A 367 -9.88 12.83 -10.04
C ARG A 367 -10.61 11.57 -10.48
N ALA A 368 -10.96 10.67 -9.55
CA ALA A 368 -11.78 9.51 -9.85
C ALA A 368 -13.18 9.90 -10.35
N LEU A 369 -13.81 10.92 -9.75
CA LEU A 369 -15.07 11.47 -10.25
C LEU A 369 -14.94 12.06 -11.66
N ALA A 370 -13.83 12.77 -11.95
CA ALA A 370 -13.53 13.26 -13.30
C ALA A 370 -13.37 12.11 -14.31
N VAL A 371 -12.71 11.03 -13.92
CA VAL A 371 -12.59 9.81 -14.74
C VAL A 371 -13.95 9.16 -14.98
N LEU A 372 -14.81 9.03 -13.95
CA LEU A 372 -16.16 8.51 -14.11
C LEU A 372 -17.02 9.37 -15.05
N ALA A 373 -16.90 10.70 -14.93
CA ALA A 373 -17.59 11.62 -15.83
C ALA A 373 -17.10 11.48 -17.27
N TYR A 374 -15.80 11.32 -17.47
CA TYR A 374 -15.20 11.09 -18.80
C TYR A 374 -15.68 9.76 -19.41
N ILE A 375 -15.63 8.66 -18.65
CA ILE A 375 -16.12 7.35 -19.12
C ILE A 375 -17.60 7.46 -19.52
N ALA A 376 -18.45 8.00 -18.65
CA ALA A 376 -19.88 8.18 -18.92
C ALA A 376 -20.12 9.06 -20.18
N HIS A 377 -19.25 10.07 -20.42
CA HIS A 377 -19.31 10.86 -21.65
C HIS A 377 -19.00 10.02 -22.89
N LYS A 378 -17.96 9.21 -22.85
CA LYS A 378 -17.56 8.31 -23.96
C LYS A 378 -18.63 7.25 -24.24
N GLU A 379 -19.34 6.78 -23.22
CA GLU A 379 -20.45 5.83 -23.31
C GLU A 379 -21.77 6.51 -23.73
N GLY A 380 -21.83 7.83 -23.83
CA GLY A 380 -23.04 8.59 -24.18
C GLY A 380 -24.01 8.76 -23.01
N GLU A 381 -23.63 8.46 -21.79
CA GLU A 381 -24.43 8.49 -20.57
C GLU A 381 -24.48 9.91 -19.96
N LYS A 382 -25.06 10.87 -20.68
CA LYS A 382 -25.04 12.30 -20.32
C LYS A 382 -25.51 12.61 -18.90
N LYS A 383 -26.52 11.88 -18.38
CA LYS A 383 -27.05 12.10 -17.02
C LYS A 383 -26.02 11.68 -15.96
N ASN A 384 -25.36 10.54 -16.15
CA ASN A 384 -24.35 10.06 -15.23
C ASN A 384 -23.12 10.98 -15.25
N ALA A 385 -22.68 11.40 -16.43
CA ALA A 385 -21.58 12.37 -16.55
C ALA A 385 -21.90 13.66 -15.78
N ALA A 386 -23.11 14.24 -15.94
CA ALA A 386 -23.51 15.44 -15.21
C ALA A 386 -23.53 15.25 -13.69
N ALA A 387 -24.00 14.09 -13.19
CA ALA A 387 -24.03 13.78 -11.75
C ALA A 387 -22.62 13.67 -11.15
N PHE A 388 -21.69 13.05 -11.87
CA PHE A 388 -20.29 12.98 -11.41
C PHE A 388 -19.62 14.36 -11.39
N ILE A 389 -19.90 15.21 -12.37
CA ILE A 389 -19.39 16.60 -12.41
C ILE A 389 -20.01 17.44 -11.27
N GLU A 390 -21.29 17.29 -10.96
CA GLU A 390 -21.90 17.94 -9.80
C GLU A 390 -21.20 17.54 -8.49
N SER A 391 -20.98 16.24 -8.31
CA SER A 391 -20.23 15.71 -7.15
C SER A 391 -18.80 16.25 -7.10
N LEU A 392 -18.08 16.26 -8.23
CA LEU A 392 -16.75 16.84 -8.35
C LEU A 392 -16.73 18.33 -7.98
N ASN A 393 -17.75 19.09 -8.43
CA ASN A 393 -17.83 20.53 -8.15
C ASN A 393 -18.11 20.84 -6.68
N SER A 394 -18.73 19.92 -5.94
CA SER A 394 -18.96 20.07 -4.51
C SER A 394 -17.71 19.83 -3.64
N MET A 395 -16.66 19.25 -4.20
CA MET A 395 -15.44 18.94 -3.46
C MET A 395 -14.49 20.14 -3.38
N ALA A 396 -13.92 20.34 -2.19
CA ALA A 396 -12.76 21.23 -2.01
C ALA A 396 -11.50 20.50 -2.50
N LEU A 397 -10.82 21.08 -3.48
CA LEU A 397 -9.53 20.59 -3.98
C LEU A 397 -8.40 21.47 -3.47
N ASN A 398 -7.22 20.87 -3.34
CA ASN A 398 -6.00 21.63 -3.14
C ASN A 398 -5.68 22.42 -4.42
N THR A 399 -5.71 23.74 -4.32
CA THR A 399 -5.46 24.67 -5.43
C THR A 399 -4.00 25.11 -5.54
N ASP A 400 -3.08 24.50 -4.79
CA ASP A 400 -1.65 24.78 -4.89
C ASP A 400 -1.09 24.53 -6.31
N PHE A 401 -1.80 23.72 -7.11
CA PHE A 401 -1.47 23.43 -8.50
C PHE A 401 -2.14 24.38 -9.52
N GLY A 402 -2.75 25.49 -9.06
CA GLY A 402 -3.43 26.44 -9.94
C GLY A 402 -4.94 26.22 -10.04
N THR A 403 -5.47 26.07 -11.26
CA THR A 403 -6.90 25.85 -11.48
C THR A 403 -7.34 24.43 -11.14
N LYS A 404 -8.66 24.23 -11.01
CA LYS A 404 -9.25 22.90 -10.79
C LYS A 404 -8.88 21.91 -11.91
N LEU A 405 -8.90 22.37 -13.14
CA LEU A 405 -8.50 21.59 -14.30
C LEU A 405 -7.03 21.16 -14.21
N GLU A 406 -6.12 22.08 -13.90
CA GLU A 406 -4.69 21.78 -13.74
C GLU A 406 -4.44 20.76 -12.63
N SER A 407 -5.13 20.88 -11.50
CA SER A 407 -5.03 19.90 -10.39
C SER A 407 -5.49 18.51 -10.83
N ILE A 408 -6.58 18.41 -11.62
CA ILE A 408 -7.03 17.13 -12.16
C ILE A 408 -6.03 16.57 -13.17
N MET A 409 -5.57 17.39 -14.12
CA MET A 409 -4.66 16.99 -15.19
C MET A 409 -3.29 16.54 -14.65
N TRP A 410 -2.80 17.21 -13.60
CA TRP A 410 -1.56 16.80 -12.94
C TRP A 410 -1.57 15.33 -12.49
N GLY A 411 -2.75 14.83 -12.12
CA GLY A 411 -2.91 13.44 -11.68
C GLY A 411 -2.60 12.38 -12.75
N PHE A 412 -2.59 12.73 -14.03
CA PHE A 412 -2.31 11.80 -15.14
C PHE A 412 -0.83 11.73 -15.54
N TRP A 413 0.08 12.10 -14.64
CA TRP A 413 1.51 12.14 -14.90
C TRP A 413 2.10 10.79 -15.36
N ASN A 414 1.53 9.68 -14.89
CA ASN A 414 1.96 8.32 -15.24
C ASN A 414 1.53 7.87 -16.66
N VAL A 415 0.64 8.59 -17.32
CA VAL A 415 0.20 8.33 -18.69
C VAL A 415 0.42 9.55 -19.61
N LYS A 416 1.28 10.48 -19.20
CA LYS A 416 1.60 11.72 -19.95
C LYS A 416 2.15 11.49 -21.36
N SER A 417 2.66 10.30 -21.64
CA SER A 417 3.11 9.88 -22.97
C SER A 417 1.97 9.66 -23.96
N ASN A 418 0.76 9.33 -23.47
CA ASN A 418 -0.44 9.19 -24.30
C ASN A 418 -1.11 10.56 -24.51
N LYS A 419 -0.54 11.35 -25.42
CA LYS A 419 -0.97 12.73 -25.69
C LYS A 419 -2.40 12.80 -26.20
N GLU A 420 -2.83 11.84 -27.01
CA GLU A 420 -4.19 11.80 -27.56
C GLU A 420 -5.22 11.66 -26.45
N PHE A 421 -5.02 10.73 -25.52
CA PHE A 421 -5.87 10.59 -24.35
C PHE A 421 -5.87 11.86 -23.48
N ILE A 422 -4.71 12.44 -23.21
CA ILE A 422 -4.59 13.64 -22.37
C ILE A 422 -5.37 14.81 -22.93
N GLU A 423 -5.26 15.06 -24.24
CA GLU A 423 -6.00 16.16 -24.90
C GLU A 423 -7.52 15.86 -24.95
N ASP A 424 -7.92 14.64 -25.31
CA ASP A 424 -9.34 14.26 -25.34
C ASP A 424 -9.99 14.34 -23.94
N PHE A 425 -9.30 13.87 -22.89
CA PHE A 425 -9.77 14.00 -21.52
C PHE A 425 -9.90 15.48 -21.09
N LYS A 426 -8.90 16.30 -21.39
CA LYS A 426 -8.89 17.73 -21.10
C LYS A 426 -10.05 18.45 -21.78
N GLU A 427 -10.26 18.19 -23.07
CA GLU A 427 -11.38 18.75 -23.82
C GLU A 427 -12.73 18.39 -23.22
N ALA A 428 -12.92 17.12 -22.82
CA ALA A 428 -14.13 16.68 -22.14
C ALA A 428 -14.35 17.45 -20.81
N MET A 429 -13.31 17.64 -19.99
CA MET A 429 -13.41 18.42 -18.75
C MET A 429 -13.79 19.87 -19.01
N ILE A 430 -13.21 20.51 -20.02
CA ILE A 430 -13.57 21.89 -20.43
C ILE A 430 -15.03 21.97 -20.89
N GLN A 431 -15.51 20.99 -21.67
CA GLN A 431 -16.92 20.91 -22.09
C GLN A 431 -17.88 20.78 -20.89
N PHE A 432 -17.44 20.18 -19.80
CA PHE A 432 -18.19 20.12 -18.54
C PHE A 432 -18.09 21.40 -17.69
N GLY A 433 -17.35 22.42 -18.16
CA GLY A 433 -17.17 23.68 -17.42
C GLY A 433 -16.14 23.61 -16.30
N ILE A 434 -15.24 22.63 -16.30
CA ILE A 434 -14.11 22.54 -15.38
C ILE A 434 -12.97 23.41 -15.93
N SER A 435 -12.59 24.43 -15.16
CA SER A 435 -11.55 25.41 -15.53
C SER A 435 -10.42 25.46 -14.48
#